data_2ef38fb46d566abc914d4fda7aec959f
#
_entry.id   2ef38fb46d566abc914d4fda7aec959f
#
_cell.length_a   1.000
_cell.length_b   1.000
_cell.length_c   1.000
_cell.angle_alpha   90.00
_cell.angle_beta   90.00
_cell.angle_gamma   90.00
#
_symmetry.space_group_name_H-M   'P 1'
#
loop_
_entity.id
_entity.type
_entity.pdbx_description
1 polymer ?
#
loop_
_entity_poly.entity_id
_entity_poly.type
_entity_poly.pdbx_seq_one_letter_code
_entity_poly.pdbx_strand_id
1 'polypeptide(L)'
;MAGVPGGPPEVRHCIHRHQGPGIRCLIEGGIRIDTYGRSTSYGPGGAWYESGPDAVFAQAADRPSRFIRVMILPLAYLGKSSVQYLNEEDKAKPKTQQYKIYVDMPIAFAAAAQ
;
A
#
# COMPACT_ATOMS: atom_id res chain seq x y z
N MET A 1 8.73 0.97 -3.41
CA MET A 1 7.88 1.63 -4.40
C MET A 1 7.00 0.61 -5.08
N ALA A 2 5.77 0.93 -5.33
CA ALA A 2 4.84 0.06 -6.02
C ALA A 2 4.42 0.68 -7.34
N GLY A 3 4.41 -0.10 -8.40
CA GLY A 3 3.88 0.29 -9.69
C GLY A 3 2.54 -0.38 -9.93
N VAL A 4 1.54 0.40 -10.34
CA VAL A 4 0.20 -0.11 -10.63
C VAL A 4 -0.15 0.27 -12.07
N PRO A 5 0.04 -0.62 -13.03
CA PRO A 5 -0.32 -0.35 -14.40
C PRO A 5 -1.84 -0.35 -14.58
N GLY A 6 -2.30 0.33 -15.62
CA GLY A 6 -3.67 0.21 -16.05
C GLY A 6 -3.95 -1.22 -16.53
N GLY A 7 -5.08 -1.77 -16.15
CA GLY A 7 -5.47 -3.12 -16.54
C GLY A 7 -6.97 -3.29 -16.43
N PRO A 8 -7.48 -4.51 -16.71
CA PRO A 8 -8.90 -4.78 -16.52
C PRO A 8 -9.32 -4.46 -15.08
N PRO A 9 -10.53 -3.91 -14.87
CA PRO A 9 -10.98 -3.54 -13.51
C PRO A 9 -10.86 -4.67 -12.49
N GLU A 10 -11.16 -5.89 -12.87
CA GLU A 10 -11.11 -7.06 -11.99
C GLU A 10 -9.70 -7.40 -11.53
N VAL A 11 -8.67 -6.93 -12.23
CA VAL A 11 -7.28 -7.15 -11.86
C VAL A 11 -6.79 -6.09 -10.89
N ARG A 12 -7.44 -4.93 -10.88
CA ARG A 12 -7.04 -3.77 -10.09
C ARG A 12 -7.75 -3.66 -8.75
N HIS A 13 -8.81 -4.41 -8.57
CA HIS A 13 -9.74 -4.25 -7.45
C HIS A 13 -9.53 -5.33 -6.40
N CYS A 14 -8.45 -5.20 -5.63
CA CYS A 14 -8.19 -6.11 -4.53
C CYS A 14 -8.24 -5.33 -3.22
N ILE A 15 -9.30 -5.56 -2.44
CA ILE A 15 -9.40 -4.96 -1.11
C ILE A 15 -8.38 -5.65 -0.22
N HIS A 16 -7.57 -4.86 0.46
CA HIS A 16 -6.49 -5.39 1.27
C HIS A 16 -6.32 -4.60 2.57
N ARG A 17 -5.53 -5.15 3.45
CA ARG A 17 -5.03 -4.48 4.65
C ARG A 17 -3.55 -4.79 4.82
N HIS A 18 -2.92 -4.07 5.72
CA HIS A 18 -1.52 -4.27 6.07
C HIS A 18 -1.38 -4.61 7.55
N GLN A 19 -0.25 -5.20 7.91
CA GLN A 19 0.04 -5.59 9.28
C GLN A 19 0.62 -4.45 10.13
N GLY A 20 0.72 -3.26 9.59
CA GLY A 20 1.18 -2.08 10.31
C GLY A 20 0.89 -0.81 9.53
N PRO A 21 1.00 0.34 10.21
CA PRO A 21 0.72 1.63 9.60
C PRO A 21 1.82 2.08 8.66
N GLY A 22 1.48 2.98 7.76
CA GLY A 22 2.43 3.59 6.87
C GLY A 22 1.91 4.80 6.14
N ILE A 23 2.83 5.55 5.58
CA ILE A 23 2.55 6.71 4.74
C ILE A 23 2.98 6.38 3.32
N ARG A 24 2.17 6.82 2.35
CA ARG A 24 2.45 6.68 0.93
C ARG A 24 2.49 8.06 0.30
N CYS A 25 3.34 8.19 -0.72
CA CYS A 25 3.39 9.41 -1.54
C CYS A 25 3.44 9.00 -3.00
N LEU A 26 2.52 9.52 -3.79
CA LEU A 26 2.50 9.24 -5.22
C LEU A 26 3.62 10.03 -5.91
N ILE A 27 4.39 9.34 -6.75
CA ILE A 27 5.51 9.92 -7.49
C ILE A 27 5.09 10.26 -8.92
N GLU A 28 4.39 9.34 -9.57
CA GLU A 28 3.88 9.58 -10.92
C GLU A 28 2.55 8.88 -11.13
N GLY A 29 1.80 9.34 -12.10
CA GLY A 29 0.52 8.77 -12.46
C GLY A 29 -0.63 9.33 -11.64
N GLY A 30 -1.57 8.48 -11.29
CA GLY A 30 -2.73 8.82 -10.47
C GLY A 30 -3.24 7.60 -9.75
N ILE A 31 -3.79 7.79 -8.57
CA ILE A 31 -4.34 6.69 -7.78
C ILE A 31 -5.55 7.19 -6.99
N ARG A 32 -6.56 6.34 -6.89
CA ARG A 32 -7.69 6.55 -6.01
C ARG A 32 -7.60 5.59 -4.83
N ILE A 33 -7.76 6.11 -3.66
CA ILE A 33 -7.73 5.33 -2.42
C ILE A 33 -9.09 5.43 -1.75
N ASP A 34 -9.71 4.29 -1.53
CA ASP A 34 -10.99 4.17 -0.82
C ASP A 34 -10.72 3.50 0.53
N THR A 35 -10.93 4.24 1.59
CA THR A 35 -10.78 3.76 2.96
C THR A 35 -11.53 4.67 3.91
N TYR A 36 -11.92 4.18 5.07
CA TYR A 36 -12.70 4.91 6.07
C TYR A 36 -14.02 5.50 5.50
N GLY A 37 -14.63 4.82 4.54
CA GLY A 37 -15.85 5.31 3.91
C GLY A 37 -15.64 6.51 3.00
N ARG A 38 -14.39 6.83 2.65
CA ARG A 38 -14.05 7.98 1.79
C ARG A 38 -13.31 7.49 0.56
N SER A 39 -13.46 8.25 -0.52
CA SER A 39 -12.72 8.04 -1.76
C SER A 39 -11.94 9.30 -2.07
N THR A 40 -10.63 9.18 -2.18
CA THR A 40 -9.75 10.31 -2.47
C THR A 40 -8.82 9.96 -3.62
N SER A 41 -8.71 10.88 -4.56
CA SER A 41 -7.80 10.72 -5.70
C SER A 41 -6.56 11.59 -5.49
N TYR A 42 -5.41 11.02 -5.85
CA TYR A 42 -4.11 11.67 -5.70
C TYR A 42 -3.39 11.75 -7.03
N GLY A 43 -2.75 12.88 -7.25
CA GLY A 43 -1.76 13.07 -8.31
C GLY A 43 -0.35 13.11 -7.73
N PRO A 44 0.69 13.32 -8.56
CA PRO A 44 2.07 13.36 -8.10
C PRO A 44 2.27 14.36 -6.95
N GLY A 45 2.96 13.91 -5.90
CA GLY A 45 3.16 14.67 -4.67
C GLY A 45 2.06 14.48 -3.63
N GLY A 46 0.94 13.87 -4.00
CA GLY A 46 -0.12 13.55 -3.04
C GLY A 46 0.30 12.42 -2.09
N ALA A 47 -0.02 12.58 -0.81
CA ALA A 47 0.35 11.61 0.21
C ALA A 47 -0.87 11.18 1.01
N TRP A 48 -0.85 9.94 1.49
CA TRP A 48 -1.93 9.42 2.33
C TRP A 48 -1.40 8.44 3.36
N TYR A 49 -2.18 8.26 4.41
CA TYR A 49 -1.90 7.36 5.51
C TYR A 49 -2.81 6.14 5.43
N GLU A 50 -2.25 4.97 5.73
CA GLU A 50 -3.01 3.74 5.95
C GLU A 50 -2.64 3.17 7.30
N SER A 51 -3.65 2.93 8.14
CA SER A 51 -3.44 2.47 9.52
C SER A 51 -2.85 1.06 9.62
N GLY A 52 -3.13 0.25 8.63
CA GLY A 52 -2.78 -1.17 8.63
C GLY A 52 -4.02 -2.06 8.70
N PRO A 53 -4.73 -2.14 9.85
CA PRO A 53 -5.88 -3.03 9.97
C PRO A 53 -7.09 -2.60 9.16
N ASP A 54 -7.23 -1.32 8.84
CA ASP A 54 -8.37 -0.86 8.06
C ASP A 54 -8.28 -1.30 6.61
N ALA A 55 -9.42 -1.70 6.05
CA ALA A 55 -9.50 -2.14 4.67
C ALA A 55 -9.24 -0.99 3.71
N VAL A 56 -8.47 -1.24 2.68
CA VAL A 56 -8.11 -0.27 1.65
C VAL A 56 -8.38 -0.87 0.29
N PHE A 57 -8.98 -0.08 -0.56
CA PHE A 57 -9.15 -0.36 -1.97
C PHE A 57 -8.39 0.72 -2.74
N ALA A 58 -7.41 0.29 -3.52
CA ALA A 58 -6.58 1.20 -4.30
C ALA A 58 -6.76 0.92 -5.78
N GLN A 59 -7.00 1.97 -6.55
CA GLN A 59 -7.14 1.85 -7.99
C GLN A 59 -6.28 2.89 -8.70
N ALA A 60 -5.35 2.41 -9.53
CA ALA A 60 -4.58 3.28 -10.39
C ALA A 60 -5.48 3.94 -11.45
N ALA A 61 -5.08 5.11 -11.89
CA ALA A 61 -5.62 5.72 -13.09
C ALA A 61 -5.31 4.84 -14.32
N ASP A 62 -5.78 5.26 -15.47
CA ASP A 62 -5.60 4.55 -16.74
C ASP A 62 -4.17 4.65 -17.30
N ARG A 63 -3.22 5.02 -16.49
CA ARG A 63 -1.81 5.15 -16.83
C ARG A 63 -0.94 4.55 -15.73
N PRO A 64 0.32 4.17 -16.03
CA PRO A 64 1.23 3.65 -15.02
C PRO A 64 1.40 4.63 -13.87
N SER A 65 1.33 4.13 -12.65
CA SER A 65 1.42 4.92 -11.44
C SER A 65 2.42 4.32 -10.49
N ARG A 66 3.17 5.17 -9.79
CA ARG A 66 4.18 4.75 -8.83
C ARG A 66 4.06 5.55 -7.55
N PHE A 67 4.19 4.87 -6.44
CA PHE A 67 4.26 5.53 -5.14
C PHE A 67 5.35 4.92 -4.28
N ILE A 68 5.87 5.72 -3.39
CA ILE A 68 6.79 5.27 -2.35
C ILE A 68 6.03 5.13 -1.04
N ARG A 69 6.42 4.17 -0.23
CA ARG A 69 5.81 3.99 1.10
C ARG A 69 6.85 3.73 2.16
N VAL A 70 6.54 4.16 3.38
CA VAL A 70 7.28 3.85 4.58
C VAL A 70 6.31 3.26 5.59
N MET A 71 6.62 2.09 6.10
CA MET A 71 5.75 1.35 7.02
C MET A 71 6.52 0.97 8.28
N ILE A 72 5.80 0.91 9.39
CA ILE A 72 6.31 0.34 10.64
C ILE A 72 5.53 -0.95 10.87
N LEU A 73 6.24 -2.05 10.93
CA LEU A 73 5.67 -3.39 10.99
C LEU A 73 6.15 -4.12 12.24
N PRO A 74 5.34 -5.09 12.76
CA PRO A 74 5.85 -6.00 13.77
C PRO A 74 7.11 -6.72 13.28
N LEU A 75 8.05 -6.96 14.19
CA LEU A 75 9.34 -7.57 13.84
C LEU A 75 9.17 -8.92 13.14
N ALA A 76 8.11 -9.66 13.44
CA ALA A 76 7.81 -10.94 12.80
C ALA A 76 7.65 -10.83 11.28
N TYR A 77 7.39 -9.63 10.76
CA TYR A 77 7.22 -9.40 9.32
C TYR A 77 8.50 -8.95 8.61
N LEU A 78 9.63 -8.96 9.30
CA LEU A 78 10.91 -8.65 8.68
C LEU A 78 11.15 -9.59 7.48
N GLY A 79 11.36 -9.01 6.31
CA GLY A 79 11.53 -9.76 5.07
C GLY A 79 10.25 -10.35 4.48
N LYS A 80 9.09 -10.06 5.05
CA LYS A 80 7.80 -10.59 4.59
C LYS A 80 6.89 -9.49 4.12
N SER A 81 5.95 -9.85 3.24
CA SER A 81 4.90 -8.93 2.81
C SER A 81 3.93 -8.64 3.94
N SER A 82 3.53 -7.37 4.07
CA SER A 82 2.51 -6.96 5.04
C SER A 82 1.10 -6.99 4.47
N VAL A 83 0.94 -7.26 3.17
CA VAL A 83 -0.36 -7.21 2.50
C VAL A 83 -1.18 -8.44 2.86
N GLN A 84 -2.44 -8.22 3.23
CA GLN A 84 -3.41 -9.29 3.44
C GLN A 84 -4.68 -8.95 2.65
N TYR A 85 -5.06 -9.83 1.73
CA TYR A 85 -6.29 -9.68 0.96
C TYR A 85 -7.47 -10.16 1.79
N LEU A 86 -8.58 -9.40 1.78
CA LEU A 86 -9.76 -9.71 2.58
C LEU A 86 -10.62 -10.80 1.96
N ASN A 87 -10.62 -10.91 0.63
CA ASN A 87 -11.42 -11.90 -0.08
C ASN A 87 -10.51 -13.00 -0.63
N GLU A 88 -10.92 -14.26 -0.45
CA GLU A 88 -10.15 -15.40 -0.96
C GLU A 88 -9.94 -15.32 -2.48
N GLU A 89 -10.96 -14.89 -3.20
CA GLU A 89 -10.89 -14.75 -4.64
C GLU A 89 -9.85 -13.73 -5.08
N ASP A 90 -9.58 -12.70 -4.26
CA ASP A 90 -8.59 -11.69 -4.58
C ASP A 90 -7.15 -12.21 -4.46
N LYS A 91 -6.94 -13.25 -3.66
CA LYS A 91 -5.63 -13.90 -3.55
C LYS A 91 -5.22 -14.57 -4.84
N ALA A 92 -6.19 -15.09 -5.59
CA ALA A 92 -5.94 -15.79 -6.84
C ALA A 92 -5.89 -14.86 -8.06
N LYS A 93 -6.29 -13.59 -7.93
CA LYS A 93 -6.25 -12.63 -9.03
C LYS A 93 -4.81 -12.31 -9.40
N PRO A 94 -4.50 -12.13 -10.69
CA PRO A 94 -3.18 -11.69 -11.11
C PRO A 94 -2.82 -10.36 -10.45
N LYS A 95 -1.60 -10.28 -9.92
CA LYS A 95 -1.08 -9.05 -9.31
C LYS A 95 -0.09 -8.42 -10.26
N THR A 96 -0.39 -7.22 -10.70
CA THR A 96 0.44 -6.48 -11.64
C THR A 96 1.38 -5.49 -10.95
N GLN A 97 1.26 -5.34 -9.65
CA GLN A 97 2.16 -4.50 -8.86
C GLN A 97 3.55 -5.10 -8.83
N GLN A 98 4.54 -4.21 -8.96
CA GLN A 98 5.94 -4.56 -8.79
C GLN A 98 6.51 -3.75 -7.63
N TYR A 99 7.28 -4.41 -6.78
CA TYR A 99 7.84 -3.80 -5.58
C TYR A 99 9.35 -3.79 -5.66
N LYS A 100 9.93 -2.67 -5.21
CA LYS A 100 11.35 -2.58 -4.91
C LYS A 100 11.49 -2.13 -3.47
N ILE A 101 12.19 -2.92 -2.67
CA ILE A 101 12.41 -2.65 -1.25
C ILE A 101 13.78 -2.00 -1.12
N TYR A 102 13.79 -0.79 -0.57
CA TYR A 102 15.03 -0.05 -0.35
C TYR A 102 15.61 -0.27 1.03
N VAL A 103 14.73 -0.41 2.03
CA VAL A 103 15.11 -0.62 3.42
C VAL A 103 14.11 -1.57 4.05
N ASP A 104 14.62 -2.61 4.71
CA ASP A 104 13.83 -3.54 5.49
C ASP A 104 14.73 -4.01 6.63
N MET A 105 14.64 -3.32 7.77
CA MET A 105 15.55 -3.56 8.89
C MET A 105 14.83 -3.33 10.22
N PRO A 106 15.27 -3.99 11.29
CA PRO A 106 14.75 -3.71 12.61
C PRO A 106 15.07 -2.29 13.03
N ILE A 107 14.15 -1.67 13.77
CA ILE A 107 14.39 -0.39 14.43
C ILE A 107 14.18 -0.57 15.93
N ALA A 108 14.93 0.18 16.69
CA ALA A 108 14.80 0.22 18.14
C ALA A 108 14.46 1.64 18.56
N PHE A 109 13.45 1.78 19.40
CA PHE A 109 13.12 3.05 20.00
C PHE A 109 13.82 3.14 21.35
N ALA A 110 14.61 4.20 21.55
CA ALA A 110 15.14 4.49 22.87
C ALA A 110 13.96 4.75 23.82
N ALA A 111 14.01 4.17 25.00
CA ALA A 111 13.03 4.50 26.02
C ALA A 111 13.09 6.01 26.28
N ALA A 112 11.93 6.64 26.37
CA ALA A 112 11.89 8.05 26.71
C ALA A 112 12.55 8.26 28.06
N ALA A 113 13.36 9.29 28.17
CA ALA A 113 13.93 9.68 29.46
C ALA A 113 12.78 10.03 30.42
N GLN A 114 12.79 9.40 31.53
CA GLN A 114 11.75 9.54 32.53
C GLN A 114 12.15 10.54 33.59
#